data_585d4574c83424bb9dfa7e3523b594ee
#
_entry.id   585d4574c83424bb9dfa7e3523b594ee
#
_cell.length_a   1.000
_cell.length_b   1.000
_cell.length_c   1.000
_cell.angle_alpha   90.00
_cell.angle_beta   90.00
_cell.angle_gamma   90.00
#
_symmetry.space_group_name_H-M   'P 1'
#
loop_
_entity.id
_entity.type
_entity.pdbx_description
1 polymer ?
#
loop_
_entity_poly.entity_id
_entity_poly.type
_entity_poly.pdbx_seq_one_letter_code
_entity_poly.pdbx_strand_id
1 'polypeptide(L)'
;MILLLVCTLPLQSTPRPTREGMGEGPTLRLTLDECIAMARRQSVDAAVDLGELKSAYWQWRSYKADLLPEVSFSATAPSYNKRYTSYQQADGGVSYVRNDYLGLNGSLYVSQKIWPTGGTLSVETSLDFLHQSGSGGGNQFMSMPVALTLSQPIFGINHLKWNRRIEPLKYREAQARFLTETEQVAMKAISLFFNLILAGEQVGIARQNLQKAEELYKVAQAKREMGTISENDVLQLKLDVLNAHSALTDSESNRQARQFALRAFLDVEAEIEPIVPEGQGVGLPLHLDYEEVLSHALQNNAFATTMRRRQMEADYSVAAAKANRRSINLYAQMGYTGMADKLGGAYRDLLSKEVIQVGFSVPILDWGKRKGQRKVAESNREIVQGQLRQQAQEFRQNIFILTEQFNNQAEQLRIACEADTIAQKRYNTNIETFKIGSISMLDISDATRAKDEARQNRISQLHYYWYYYYQLRSIALWDFEKGCDITADIEKLVKTP
;
A
#
# COMPACT_ATOMS: atom_id res chain seq x y z
N MET A 1 -15.64 -33.69 -32.25
CA MET A 1 -15.17 -34.50 -31.11
C MET A 1 -13.75 -34.03 -30.84
N ILE A 2 -13.64 -32.96 -30.04
CA ILE A 2 -12.35 -32.42 -29.64
C ILE A 2 -12.18 -32.74 -28.13
N LEU A 3 -11.25 -33.64 -27.89
CA LEU A 3 -10.86 -34.07 -26.54
C LEU A 3 -10.17 -32.91 -25.82
N LEU A 4 -10.79 -32.42 -24.74
CA LEU A 4 -10.14 -31.57 -23.76
C LEU A 4 -9.25 -32.44 -22.88
N LEU A 5 -7.95 -32.34 -23.09
CA LEU A 5 -6.95 -32.96 -22.23
C LEU A 5 -6.79 -32.07 -20.96
N VAL A 6 -7.44 -32.47 -19.88
CA VAL A 6 -7.23 -31.85 -18.56
C VAL A 6 -5.97 -32.48 -17.96
N CYS A 7 -4.87 -31.73 -17.97
CA CYS A 7 -3.66 -32.10 -17.26
C CYS A 7 -3.86 -31.82 -15.75
N THR A 8 -4.20 -32.86 -14.99
CA THR A 8 -4.14 -32.81 -13.53
C THR A 8 -2.70 -33.04 -13.08
N LEU A 9 -2.02 -31.99 -12.63
CA LEU A 9 -0.77 -32.10 -11.91
C LEU A 9 -1.04 -32.61 -10.49
N PRO A 10 -0.34 -33.66 -10.01
CA PRO A 10 -0.47 -34.10 -8.63
C PRO A 10 0.19 -33.08 -7.70
N LEU A 11 -0.59 -32.53 -6.76
CA LEU A 11 -0.05 -31.82 -5.61
C LEU A 11 0.77 -32.83 -4.78
N GLN A 12 2.09 -32.76 -4.88
CA GLN A 12 2.96 -33.39 -3.91
C GLN A 12 2.90 -32.60 -2.62
N SER A 13 2.24 -33.16 -1.62
CA SER A 13 2.31 -32.70 -0.24
C SER A 13 3.71 -32.97 0.28
N THR A 14 4.52 -31.93 0.44
CA THR A 14 5.75 -31.99 1.23
C THR A 14 5.39 -32.33 2.67
N PRO A 15 6.02 -33.34 3.30
CA PRO A 15 5.76 -33.66 4.70
C PRO A 15 6.19 -32.48 5.59
N ARG A 16 5.30 -32.04 6.47
CA ARG A 16 5.64 -31.11 7.57
C ARG A 16 6.74 -31.79 8.40
N PRO A 17 7.83 -31.07 8.72
CA PRO A 17 8.82 -31.61 9.67
C PRO A 17 8.14 -31.76 11.04
N THR A 18 8.20 -32.95 11.56
CA THR A 18 7.81 -33.31 12.92
C THR A 18 8.66 -32.54 13.94
N ARG A 19 7.95 -31.98 14.90
CA ARG A 19 8.47 -31.21 16.03
C ARG A 19 9.19 -32.16 17.00
N GLU A 20 10.48 -32.42 16.78
CA GLU A 20 11.36 -33.09 17.75
C GLU A 20 12.57 -32.19 18.00
N GLY A 21 12.77 -31.82 19.26
CA GLY A 21 13.98 -31.18 19.77
C GLY A 21 13.88 -29.65 19.85
N MET A 22 13.39 -29.12 20.97
CA MET A 22 13.73 -27.75 21.41
C MET A 22 15.21 -27.73 21.79
N GLY A 23 16.09 -27.72 20.79
CA GLY A 23 17.44 -27.19 20.93
C GLY A 23 17.35 -25.69 20.78
N GLU A 24 18.07 -24.93 21.61
CA GLU A 24 18.24 -23.49 21.48
C GLU A 24 18.64 -23.20 20.03
N GLY A 25 17.68 -22.66 19.26
CA GLY A 25 17.93 -22.24 17.89
C GLY A 25 19.00 -21.13 17.87
N PRO A 26 19.65 -20.87 16.75
CA PRO A 26 20.68 -19.85 16.67
C PRO A 26 20.11 -18.51 17.14
N THR A 27 20.73 -17.93 18.17
CA THR A 27 20.39 -16.58 18.67
C THR A 27 20.92 -15.55 17.67
N LEU A 28 20.04 -14.71 17.16
CA LEU A 28 20.37 -13.63 16.23
C LEU A 28 20.54 -12.33 17.03
N ARG A 29 21.75 -11.83 17.14
CA ARG A 29 22.02 -10.51 17.72
C ARG A 29 21.77 -9.46 16.67
N LEU A 30 20.89 -8.50 16.97
CA LEU A 30 20.50 -7.44 16.04
C LEU A 30 20.71 -6.06 16.67
N THR A 31 21.35 -5.19 15.90
CA THR A 31 21.32 -3.74 16.12
C THR A 31 20.00 -3.15 15.58
N LEU A 32 19.70 -1.91 15.98
CA LEU A 32 18.51 -1.21 15.48
C LEU A 32 18.50 -1.07 13.95
N ASP A 33 19.65 -0.69 13.38
CA ASP A 33 19.78 -0.49 11.93
C ASP A 33 19.61 -1.80 11.15
N GLU A 34 20.17 -2.91 11.66
CA GLU A 34 19.99 -4.23 11.06
C GLU A 34 18.53 -4.69 11.14
N CYS A 35 17.85 -4.44 12.27
CA CYS A 35 16.44 -4.72 12.45
C CYS A 35 15.57 -3.95 11.43
N ILE A 36 15.83 -2.65 11.25
CA ILE A 36 15.14 -1.82 10.27
C ILE A 36 15.42 -2.30 8.83
N ALA A 37 16.69 -2.59 8.51
CA ALA A 37 17.07 -3.08 7.20
C ALA A 37 16.42 -4.42 6.87
N MET A 38 16.32 -5.32 7.86
CA MET A 38 15.65 -6.60 7.73
C MET A 38 14.14 -6.42 7.54
N ALA A 39 13.50 -5.56 8.35
CA ALA A 39 12.08 -5.25 8.22
C ALA A 39 11.71 -4.72 6.83
N ARG A 40 12.49 -3.79 6.29
CA ARG A 40 12.28 -3.24 4.94
C ARG A 40 12.46 -4.28 3.83
N ARG A 41 13.23 -5.35 4.05
CA ARG A 41 13.53 -6.36 3.04
C ARG A 41 12.56 -7.52 3.03
N GLN A 42 12.09 -7.98 4.17
CA GLN A 42 11.41 -9.27 4.29
C GLN A 42 10.12 -9.25 5.11
N SER A 43 9.75 -8.12 5.75
CA SER A 43 8.46 -8.07 6.46
C SER A 43 7.28 -8.20 5.50
N VAL A 44 6.18 -8.76 5.99
CA VAL A 44 4.93 -8.88 5.22
C VAL A 44 4.42 -7.50 4.81
N ASP A 45 4.52 -6.51 5.70
CA ASP A 45 4.11 -5.13 5.40
C ASP A 45 4.91 -4.58 4.20
N ALA A 46 6.24 -4.72 4.18
CA ALA A 46 7.08 -4.29 3.06
C ALA A 46 6.73 -5.02 1.74
N ALA A 47 6.37 -6.31 1.82
CA ALA A 47 5.93 -7.06 0.64
C ALA A 47 4.58 -6.56 0.11
N VAL A 48 3.65 -6.17 0.98
CA VAL A 48 2.36 -5.55 0.60
C VAL A 48 2.60 -4.20 -0.07
N ASP A 49 3.41 -3.32 0.54
CA ASP A 49 3.74 -2.00 0.00
C ASP A 49 4.39 -2.10 -1.39
N LEU A 50 5.30 -3.06 -1.57
CA LEU A 50 5.89 -3.35 -2.87
C LEU A 50 4.85 -3.86 -3.88
N GLY A 51 3.89 -4.68 -3.44
CA GLY A 51 2.75 -5.16 -4.23
C GLY A 51 1.88 -4.01 -4.74
N GLU A 52 1.58 -3.03 -3.88
CA GLU A 52 0.82 -1.83 -4.25
C GLU A 52 1.59 -0.98 -5.28
N LEU A 53 2.88 -0.79 -5.08
CA LEU A 53 3.73 -0.09 -6.05
C LEU A 53 3.76 -0.81 -7.41
N LYS A 54 3.92 -2.16 -7.42
CA LYS A 54 3.86 -2.97 -8.64
C LYS A 54 2.52 -2.83 -9.34
N SER A 55 1.41 -2.85 -8.59
CA SER A 55 0.07 -2.63 -9.14
C SER A 55 -0.06 -1.25 -9.80
N ALA A 56 0.36 -0.19 -9.15
CA ALA A 56 0.33 1.16 -9.70
C ALA A 56 1.22 1.33 -10.95
N TYR A 57 2.37 0.67 -10.98
CA TYR A 57 3.25 0.64 -12.16
C TYR A 57 2.57 -0.04 -13.35
N TRP A 58 1.96 -1.20 -13.15
CA TRP A 58 1.30 -1.92 -14.23
C TRP A 58 0.03 -1.19 -14.72
N GLN A 59 -0.69 -0.51 -13.83
CA GLN A 59 -1.77 0.40 -14.22
C GLN A 59 -1.25 1.54 -15.11
N TRP A 60 -0.13 2.15 -14.73
CA TRP A 60 0.53 3.17 -15.53
C TRP A 60 1.03 2.64 -16.88
N ARG A 61 1.62 1.43 -16.90
CA ARG A 61 2.05 0.76 -18.12
C ARG A 61 0.87 0.43 -19.04
N SER A 62 -0.23 -0.08 -18.47
CA SER A 62 -1.47 -0.37 -19.19
C SER A 62 -2.05 0.90 -19.80
N TYR A 63 -2.12 1.99 -19.03
CA TYR A 63 -2.55 3.28 -19.55
C TYR A 63 -1.68 3.77 -20.73
N LYS A 64 -0.36 3.62 -20.63
CA LYS A 64 0.54 3.98 -21.74
C LYS A 64 0.29 3.11 -22.97
N ALA A 65 0.08 1.81 -22.79
CA ALA A 65 -0.21 0.88 -23.87
C ALA A 65 -1.57 1.19 -24.54
N ASP A 66 -2.57 1.63 -23.75
CA ASP A 66 -3.89 2.04 -24.25
C ASP A 66 -3.87 3.26 -25.20
N LEU A 67 -2.77 4.00 -25.23
CA LEU A 67 -2.52 5.10 -26.16
C LEU A 67 -1.84 4.65 -27.47
N LEU A 68 -1.40 3.41 -27.56
CA LEU A 68 -0.78 2.82 -28.75
C LEU A 68 -1.82 2.13 -29.62
N PRO A 69 -1.50 1.83 -30.91
CA PRO A 69 -2.39 1.04 -31.75
C PRO A 69 -2.66 -0.33 -31.13
N GLU A 70 -3.94 -0.66 -31.01
CA GLU A 70 -4.38 -1.98 -30.57
C GLU A 70 -4.76 -2.82 -31.79
N VAL A 71 -4.25 -4.05 -31.84
CA VAL A 71 -4.60 -5.03 -32.88
C VAL A 71 -5.39 -6.15 -32.22
N SER A 72 -6.65 -6.34 -32.67
CA SER A 72 -7.52 -7.36 -32.12
C SER A 72 -8.11 -8.23 -33.25
N PHE A 73 -8.18 -9.53 -33.02
CA PHE A 73 -8.86 -10.48 -33.89
C PHE A 73 -10.11 -10.98 -33.17
N SER A 74 -11.22 -10.94 -33.89
CA SER A 74 -12.51 -11.45 -33.43
C SER A 74 -13.04 -12.50 -34.43
N ALA A 75 -13.50 -13.60 -33.88
CA ALA A 75 -14.12 -14.63 -34.71
C ALA A 75 -15.37 -15.21 -34.06
N THR A 76 -16.39 -15.43 -34.83
CA THR A 76 -17.60 -16.17 -34.44
C THR A 76 -17.71 -17.41 -35.30
N ALA A 77 -17.57 -18.60 -34.71
CA ALA A 77 -17.57 -19.84 -35.42
C ALA A 77 -18.00 -21.02 -34.53
N PRO A 78 -19.01 -21.82 -34.89
CA PRO A 78 -20.08 -21.54 -35.85
C PRO A 78 -21.23 -20.71 -35.20
N SER A 79 -21.94 -19.94 -36.04
CA SER A 79 -23.21 -19.31 -35.67
C SER A 79 -24.33 -20.02 -36.45
N TYR A 80 -25.09 -20.85 -35.76
CA TYR A 80 -26.25 -21.52 -36.34
C TYR A 80 -27.52 -20.79 -35.98
N ASN A 81 -28.33 -20.46 -37.00
CA ASN A 81 -29.58 -19.73 -36.82
C ASN A 81 -30.70 -20.40 -37.61
N LYS A 82 -31.74 -20.83 -36.92
CA LYS A 82 -32.95 -21.43 -37.52
C LYS A 82 -34.17 -20.74 -36.95
N ARG A 83 -34.81 -19.88 -37.76
CA ARG A 83 -35.98 -19.11 -37.33
C ARG A 83 -36.86 -18.74 -38.49
N TYR A 84 -38.12 -18.40 -38.22
CA TYR A 84 -38.98 -17.72 -39.16
C TYR A 84 -38.79 -16.21 -39.05
N THR A 85 -38.60 -15.55 -40.18
CA THR A 85 -38.52 -14.09 -40.28
C THR A 85 -39.66 -13.60 -41.14
N SER A 86 -40.37 -12.56 -40.68
CA SER A 86 -41.40 -11.91 -41.52
C SER A 86 -40.74 -11.17 -42.67
N TYR A 87 -41.26 -11.37 -43.85
CA TYR A 87 -40.83 -10.69 -45.07
C TYR A 87 -42.05 -10.03 -45.70
N GLN A 88 -41.95 -8.75 -46.01
CA GLN A 88 -42.99 -8.02 -46.70
C GLN A 88 -42.80 -8.21 -48.22
N GLN A 89 -43.83 -8.72 -48.88
CA GLN A 89 -43.85 -8.93 -50.33
C GLN A 89 -44.15 -7.63 -51.07
N ALA A 90 -43.83 -7.54 -52.35
CA ALA A 90 -44.03 -6.34 -53.17
C ALA A 90 -45.51 -5.90 -53.27
N ASP A 91 -46.44 -6.82 -53.06
CA ASP A 91 -47.88 -6.59 -53.02
C ASP A 91 -48.41 -6.09 -51.64
N GLY A 92 -47.52 -5.87 -50.68
CA GLY A 92 -47.84 -5.44 -49.32
C GLY A 92 -48.20 -6.57 -48.35
N GLY A 93 -48.28 -7.82 -48.81
CA GLY A 93 -48.51 -9.00 -47.99
C GLY A 93 -47.30 -9.32 -47.11
N VAL A 94 -47.52 -9.90 -45.94
CA VAL A 94 -46.45 -10.37 -45.03
C VAL A 94 -46.43 -11.91 -45.07
N SER A 95 -45.30 -12.47 -45.44
CA SER A 95 -45.06 -13.92 -45.38
C SER A 95 -43.93 -14.25 -44.41
N TYR A 96 -43.99 -15.43 -43.81
CA TYR A 96 -42.92 -15.92 -42.95
C TYR A 96 -42.02 -16.84 -43.75
N VAL A 97 -40.75 -16.42 -43.87
CA VAL A 97 -39.72 -17.22 -44.54
C VAL A 97 -38.88 -17.90 -43.45
N ARG A 98 -38.68 -19.20 -43.61
CA ARG A 98 -37.76 -19.95 -42.74
C ARG A 98 -36.34 -19.65 -43.16
N ASN A 99 -35.61 -19.07 -42.19
CA ASN A 99 -34.17 -18.87 -42.30
C ASN A 99 -33.48 -20.00 -41.55
N ASP A 100 -32.60 -20.73 -42.25
CA ASP A 100 -31.79 -21.82 -41.72
C ASP A 100 -30.40 -21.65 -42.28
N TYR A 101 -29.50 -21.09 -41.50
CA TYR A 101 -28.13 -20.79 -41.93
C TYR A 101 -27.08 -21.06 -40.91
N LEU A 102 -25.91 -21.45 -41.38
CA LEU A 102 -24.66 -21.54 -40.63
C LEU A 102 -23.76 -20.40 -41.06
N GLY A 103 -23.33 -19.58 -40.09
CA GLY A 103 -22.43 -18.46 -40.31
C GLY A 103 -21.08 -18.67 -39.66
N LEU A 104 -20.04 -18.19 -40.31
CA LEU A 104 -18.70 -18.00 -39.75
C LEU A 104 -18.29 -16.56 -40.06
N ASN A 105 -17.83 -15.85 -39.05
CA ASN A 105 -17.30 -14.50 -39.22
C ASN A 105 -15.91 -14.42 -38.60
N GLY A 106 -15.00 -13.72 -39.26
CA GLY A 106 -13.68 -13.39 -38.78
C GLY A 106 -13.34 -11.94 -39.12
N SER A 107 -12.88 -11.17 -38.14
CA SER A 107 -12.47 -9.78 -38.34
C SER A 107 -11.18 -9.46 -37.61
N LEU A 108 -10.34 -8.66 -38.23
CA LEU A 108 -9.12 -8.10 -37.66
C LEU A 108 -9.28 -6.58 -37.58
N TYR A 109 -9.09 -6.04 -36.43
CA TYR A 109 -9.17 -4.60 -36.12
C TYR A 109 -7.82 -4.06 -35.72
N VAL A 110 -7.45 -2.92 -36.26
CA VAL A 110 -6.36 -2.07 -35.73
C VAL A 110 -6.98 -0.76 -35.36
N SER A 111 -6.98 -0.43 -34.06
CA SER A 111 -7.58 0.79 -33.56
C SER A 111 -6.54 1.69 -32.88
N GLN A 112 -6.59 2.99 -33.17
CA GLN A 112 -5.72 4.00 -32.58
C GLN A 112 -6.55 5.14 -32.01
N LYS A 113 -6.37 5.40 -30.72
CA LYS A 113 -6.95 6.57 -30.04
C LYS A 113 -6.17 7.84 -30.37
N ILE A 114 -6.87 8.90 -30.79
CA ILE A 114 -6.29 10.19 -31.15
C ILE A 114 -6.42 11.12 -29.96
N TRP A 115 -5.41 11.16 -29.08
CA TRP A 115 -5.46 11.89 -27.81
C TRP A 115 -5.73 13.42 -27.95
N PRO A 116 -5.26 14.16 -29.00
CA PRO A 116 -5.51 15.60 -29.08
C PRO A 116 -6.99 15.93 -29.33
N THR A 117 -7.67 15.09 -30.09
CA THR A 117 -9.08 15.32 -30.51
C THR A 117 -10.07 14.49 -29.70
N GLY A 118 -9.62 13.37 -29.10
CA GLY A 118 -10.48 12.43 -28.38
C GLY A 118 -11.20 11.44 -29.29
N GLY A 119 -10.85 11.39 -30.60
CA GLY A 119 -11.39 10.46 -31.57
C GLY A 119 -10.65 9.12 -31.59
N THR A 120 -11.18 8.20 -32.39
CA THR A 120 -10.58 6.89 -32.69
C THR A 120 -10.53 6.67 -34.18
N LEU A 121 -9.37 6.28 -34.67
CA LEU A 121 -9.16 5.83 -36.04
C LEU A 121 -8.98 4.32 -36.00
N SER A 122 -9.74 3.59 -36.84
CA SER A 122 -9.59 2.14 -36.93
C SER A 122 -9.51 1.69 -38.37
N VAL A 123 -8.74 0.62 -38.58
CA VAL A 123 -8.66 -0.13 -39.83
C VAL A 123 -9.20 -1.52 -39.54
N GLU A 124 -10.13 -1.97 -40.36
CA GLU A 124 -10.78 -3.25 -40.22
C GLU A 124 -10.63 -4.06 -41.51
N THR A 125 -10.41 -5.37 -41.40
CA THR A 125 -10.62 -6.35 -42.45
C THR A 125 -11.49 -7.46 -41.90
N SER A 126 -12.49 -7.89 -42.67
CA SER A 126 -13.38 -8.98 -42.27
C SER A 126 -13.72 -9.93 -43.41
N LEU A 127 -14.05 -11.16 -43.01
CA LEU A 127 -14.56 -12.19 -43.89
C LEU A 127 -15.73 -12.87 -43.18
N ASP A 128 -16.86 -12.85 -43.85
CA ASP A 128 -18.08 -13.54 -43.48
C ASP A 128 -18.34 -14.69 -44.42
N PHE A 129 -18.66 -15.85 -43.89
CA PHE A 129 -19.15 -17.01 -44.62
C PHE A 129 -20.54 -17.34 -44.13
N LEU A 130 -21.45 -17.52 -45.04
CA LEU A 130 -22.82 -17.94 -44.80
C LEU A 130 -23.15 -19.16 -45.64
N HIS A 131 -23.58 -20.22 -44.98
CA HIS A 131 -24.19 -21.38 -45.66
C HIS A 131 -25.68 -21.40 -45.35
N GLN A 132 -26.52 -21.20 -46.35
CA GLN A 132 -27.97 -21.25 -46.19
C GLN A 132 -28.47 -22.62 -46.60
N SER A 133 -29.29 -23.27 -45.73
CA SER A 133 -29.90 -24.55 -45.98
C SER A 133 -31.31 -24.36 -46.57
N GLY A 134 -31.71 -25.19 -47.54
CA GLY A 134 -33.05 -25.19 -48.11
C GLY A 134 -33.09 -25.01 -49.63
N SER A 135 -34.30 -24.92 -50.18
CA SER A 135 -34.53 -24.76 -51.63
C SER A 135 -34.01 -23.40 -52.10
N GLY A 136 -32.94 -23.39 -52.87
CA GLY A 136 -32.23 -22.19 -53.30
C GLY A 136 -31.09 -21.76 -52.35
N GLY A 137 -30.75 -22.60 -51.37
CA GLY A 137 -29.65 -22.37 -50.45
C GLY A 137 -28.27 -22.54 -51.15
N GLY A 138 -27.24 -21.98 -50.57
CA GLY A 138 -25.88 -22.03 -51.07
C GLY A 138 -24.88 -21.42 -50.13
N ASN A 139 -23.63 -21.39 -50.53
CA ASN A 139 -22.56 -20.72 -49.83
C ASN A 139 -22.47 -19.27 -50.33
N GLN A 140 -22.28 -18.36 -49.39
CA GLN A 140 -21.98 -16.97 -49.70
C GLN A 140 -20.79 -16.52 -48.87
N PHE A 141 -19.90 -15.80 -49.50
CA PHE A 141 -18.76 -15.15 -48.84
C PHE A 141 -18.90 -13.65 -49.04
N MET A 142 -18.80 -12.91 -47.92
CA MET A 142 -18.70 -11.46 -47.95
C MET A 142 -17.36 -11.05 -47.36
N SER A 143 -16.57 -10.36 -48.15
CA SER A 143 -15.29 -9.83 -47.69
C SER A 143 -15.36 -8.31 -47.55
N MET A 144 -14.64 -7.81 -46.58
CA MET A 144 -14.28 -6.40 -46.43
C MET A 144 -12.76 -6.34 -46.33
N PRO A 145 -12.03 -6.29 -47.46
CA PRO A 145 -10.58 -6.37 -47.50
C PRO A 145 -9.91 -5.27 -46.67
N VAL A 146 -10.47 -4.07 -46.72
CA VAL A 146 -10.04 -2.94 -45.90
C VAL A 146 -11.18 -1.95 -45.70
N ALA A 147 -11.39 -1.53 -44.46
CA ALA A 147 -12.22 -0.37 -44.14
C ALA A 147 -11.50 0.52 -43.15
N LEU A 148 -11.42 1.81 -43.45
CA LEU A 148 -10.92 2.83 -42.57
C LEU A 148 -12.09 3.53 -41.90
N THR A 149 -12.13 3.56 -40.59
CA THR A 149 -13.21 4.16 -39.80
C THR A 149 -12.66 5.24 -38.89
N LEU A 150 -13.22 6.44 -38.97
CA LEU A 150 -12.97 7.55 -38.07
C LEU A 150 -14.21 7.79 -37.19
N SER A 151 -14.08 7.72 -35.91
CA SER A 151 -15.09 8.13 -34.92
C SER A 151 -14.56 9.32 -34.13
N GLN A 152 -15.15 10.49 -34.35
CA GLN A 152 -14.65 11.75 -33.78
C GLN A 152 -15.76 12.50 -33.02
N PRO A 153 -15.68 12.62 -31.68
CA PRO A 153 -16.54 13.52 -30.93
C PRO A 153 -16.10 14.98 -31.18
N ILE A 154 -17.05 15.82 -31.63
CA ILE A 154 -16.76 17.23 -31.96
C ILE A 154 -17.00 18.13 -30.75
N PHE A 155 -18.09 17.91 -29.99
CA PHE A 155 -18.48 18.72 -28.84
C PHE A 155 -18.53 17.92 -27.51
N GLY A 156 -17.95 16.74 -27.46
CA GLY A 156 -17.81 15.94 -26.25
C GLY A 156 -16.61 16.36 -25.39
N ILE A 157 -16.52 15.81 -24.18
CA ILE A 157 -15.30 15.93 -23.39
C ILE A 157 -14.22 15.02 -23.97
N ASN A 158 -13.02 15.56 -24.13
CA ASN A 158 -11.86 14.75 -24.48
C ASN A 158 -11.27 14.11 -23.22
N HIS A 159 -11.72 12.88 -22.90
CA HIS A 159 -11.24 12.09 -21.76
C HIS A 159 -9.74 11.78 -21.85
N LEU A 160 -9.22 11.54 -23.06
CA LEU A 160 -7.80 11.20 -23.27
C LEU A 160 -6.88 12.35 -22.88
N LYS A 161 -7.30 13.61 -23.15
CA LYS A 161 -6.56 14.81 -22.78
C LYS A 161 -6.47 14.99 -21.26
N TRP A 162 -7.54 14.68 -20.52
CA TRP A 162 -7.57 14.76 -19.07
C TRP A 162 -6.77 13.60 -18.44
N ASN A 163 -6.97 12.37 -18.91
CA ASN A 163 -6.26 11.21 -18.40
C ASN A 163 -4.74 11.36 -18.58
N ARG A 164 -4.29 11.95 -19.71
CA ARG A 164 -2.87 12.23 -19.95
C ARG A 164 -2.25 13.16 -18.87
N ARG A 165 -3.05 13.97 -18.21
CA ARG A 165 -2.59 14.84 -17.11
C ARG A 165 -2.72 14.20 -15.74
N ILE A 166 -3.76 13.37 -15.55
CA ILE A 166 -4.10 12.78 -14.25
C ILE A 166 -3.29 11.50 -13.99
N GLU A 167 -3.16 10.61 -14.97
CA GLU A 167 -2.52 9.30 -14.77
C GLU A 167 -1.02 9.38 -14.37
N PRO A 168 -0.20 10.31 -14.91
CA PRO A 168 1.16 10.50 -14.42
C PRO A 168 1.23 10.93 -12.95
N LEU A 169 0.23 11.71 -12.48
CA LEU A 169 0.18 12.14 -11.09
C LEU A 169 -0.16 10.97 -10.15
N LYS A 170 -1.08 10.08 -10.56
CA LYS A 170 -1.40 8.87 -9.79
C LYS A 170 -0.17 7.99 -9.59
N TYR A 171 0.62 7.80 -10.64
CA TYR A 171 1.84 6.99 -10.54
C TYR A 171 2.90 7.65 -9.65
N ARG A 172 3.11 8.98 -9.77
CA ARG A 172 4.02 9.71 -8.86
C ARG A 172 3.55 9.67 -7.40
N GLU A 173 2.25 9.78 -7.19
CA GLU A 173 1.65 9.65 -5.85
C GLU A 173 1.93 8.26 -5.26
N ALA A 174 1.77 7.19 -6.05
CA ALA A 174 2.08 5.83 -5.62
C ALA A 174 3.58 5.64 -5.29
N GLN A 175 4.48 6.25 -6.06
CA GLN A 175 5.92 6.22 -5.79
C GLN A 175 6.27 6.89 -4.45
N ALA A 176 5.75 8.10 -4.21
CA ALA A 176 5.99 8.80 -2.95
C ALA A 176 5.32 8.10 -1.76
N ARG A 177 4.12 7.52 -1.97
CA ARG A 177 3.44 6.71 -0.96
C ARG A 177 4.29 5.50 -0.56
N PHE A 178 4.83 4.76 -1.51
CA PHE A 178 5.71 3.62 -1.23
C PHE A 178 6.90 4.00 -0.34
N LEU A 179 7.53 5.14 -0.59
CA LEU A 179 8.62 5.64 0.27
C LEU A 179 8.12 5.95 1.68
N THR A 180 6.95 6.60 1.81
CA THR A 180 6.33 6.88 3.12
C THR A 180 6.02 5.59 3.89
N GLU A 181 5.44 4.59 3.23
CA GLU A 181 5.09 3.28 3.82
C GLU A 181 6.34 2.49 4.23
N THR A 182 7.42 2.55 3.43
CA THR A 182 8.73 1.99 3.81
C THR A 182 9.29 2.59 5.10
N GLU A 183 9.11 3.90 5.33
CA GLU A 183 9.50 4.53 6.60
C GLU A 183 8.53 4.15 7.74
N GLN A 184 7.25 3.90 7.48
CA GLN A 184 6.31 3.37 8.47
C GLN A 184 6.66 1.94 8.90
N VAL A 185 7.11 1.09 7.97
CA VAL A 185 7.66 -0.24 8.29
C VAL A 185 8.84 -0.11 9.25
N ALA A 186 9.74 0.86 9.01
CA ALA A 186 10.85 1.12 9.92
C ALA A 186 10.36 1.58 11.32
N MET A 187 9.38 2.46 11.41
CA MET A 187 8.78 2.89 12.68
C MET A 187 8.19 1.73 13.47
N LYS A 188 7.52 0.80 12.79
CA LYS A 188 6.98 -0.41 13.42
C LYS A 188 8.09 -1.34 13.91
N ALA A 189 9.17 -1.50 13.15
CA ALA A 189 10.36 -2.24 13.56
C ALA A 189 10.99 -1.63 14.83
N ILE A 190 11.16 -0.30 14.85
CA ILE A 190 11.68 0.46 16.01
C ILE A 190 10.82 0.18 17.24
N SER A 191 9.51 0.30 17.13
CA SER A 191 8.59 0.08 18.24
C SER A 191 8.66 -1.35 18.79
N LEU A 192 8.70 -2.36 17.92
CA LEU A 192 8.81 -3.75 18.34
C LEU A 192 10.18 -4.07 18.96
N PHE A 193 11.24 -3.51 18.41
CA PHE A 193 12.60 -3.67 18.90
C PHE A 193 12.76 -3.10 20.32
N PHE A 194 12.35 -1.85 20.55
CA PHE A 194 12.44 -1.23 21.86
C PHE A 194 11.48 -1.85 22.88
N ASN A 195 10.31 -2.32 22.46
CA ASN A 195 9.41 -3.06 23.34
C ASN A 195 10.04 -4.36 23.84
N LEU A 196 10.83 -5.05 23.01
CA LEU A 196 11.57 -6.24 23.44
C LEU A 196 12.69 -5.89 24.40
N ILE A 197 13.45 -4.80 24.18
CA ILE A 197 14.49 -4.33 25.10
C ILE A 197 13.87 -4.00 26.48
N LEU A 198 12.81 -3.21 26.51
CA LEU A 198 12.13 -2.84 27.75
C LEU A 198 11.59 -4.06 28.52
N ALA A 199 11.03 -5.05 27.80
CA ALA A 199 10.59 -6.30 28.40
C ALA A 199 11.76 -7.13 28.96
N GLY A 200 12.92 -7.12 28.30
CA GLY A 200 14.14 -7.74 28.78
C GLY A 200 14.66 -7.10 30.07
N GLU A 201 14.71 -5.77 30.14
CA GLU A 201 15.07 -5.02 31.35
C GLU A 201 14.12 -5.31 32.50
N GLN A 202 12.81 -5.40 32.23
CA GLN A 202 11.80 -5.73 33.25
C GLN A 202 12.02 -7.12 33.85
N VAL A 203 12.40 -8.11 33.03
CA VAL A 203 12.77 -9.46 33.53
C VAL A 203 14.01 -9.37 34.42
N GLY A 204 15.03 -8.58 34.05
CA GLY A 204 16.23 -8.36 34.86
C GLY A 204 15.90 -7.80 36.22
N ILE A 205 15.05 -6.78 36.27
CA ILE A 205 14.61 -6.12 37.53
C ILE A 205 13.79 -7.11 38.36
N ALA A 206 12.82 -7.81 37.78
CA ALA A 206 11.98 -8.78 38.51
C ALA A 206 12.82 -9.90 39.15
N ARG A 207 13.84 -10.39 38.40
CA ARG A 207 14.78 -11.44 38.89
C ARG A 207 15.61 -10.91 40.10
N GLN A 208 16.13 -9.70 40.03
CA GLN A 208 16.84 -9.10 41.12
C GLN A 208 15.93 -8.90 42.36
N ASN A 209 14.68 -8.50 42.14
CA ASN A 209 13.71 -8.30 43.23
C ASN A 209 13.35 -9.64 43.90
N LEU A 210 13.17 -10.71 43.12
CA LEU A 210 12.94 -12.05 43.67
C LEU A 210 14.14 -12.50 44.53
N GLN A 211 15.36 -12.36 44.01
CA GLN A 211 16.57 -12.73 44.78
C GLN A 211 16.65 -11.98 46.11
N LYS A 212 16.39 -10.66 46.10
CA LYS A 212 16.40 -9.84 47.35
C LYS A 212 15.30 -10.28 48.33
N ALA A 213 14.09 -10.56 47.84
CA ALA A 213 12.99 -11.02 48.70
C ALA A 213 13.33 -12.37 49.35
N GLU A 214 13.94 -13.30 48.60
CA GLU A 214 14.39 -14.60 49.11
C GLU A 214 15.50 -14.45 50.17
N GLU A 215 16.48 -13.55 49.95
CA GLU A 215 17.53 -13.25 50.93
C GLU A 215 16.94 -12.66 52.21
N LEU A 216 16.03 -11.70 52.11
CA LEU A 216 15.35 -11.12 53.28
C LEU A 216 14.50 -12.15 54.03
N TYR A 217 13.81 -13.03 53.34
CA TYR A 217 13.02 -14.10 53.95
C TYR A 217 13.92 -15.09 54.70
N LYS A 218 15.08 -15.49 54.16
CA LYS A 218 16.06 -16.34 54.85
C LYS A 218 16.60 -15.69 56.13
N VAL A 219 16.94 -14.40 56.06
CA VAL A 219 17.38 -13.61 57.24
C VAL A 219 16.28 -13.54 58.29
N ALA A 220 15.03 -13.35 57.88
CA ALA A 220 13.89 -13.30 58.77
C ALA A 220 13.64 -14.64 59.47
N GLN A 221 13.77 -15.77 58.79
CA GLN A 221 13.66 -17.10 59.37
C GLN A 221 14.72 -17.31 60.48
N ALA A 222 16.00 -16.98 60.22
CA ALA A 222 17.05 -17.06 61.21
C ALA A 222 16.80 -16.15 62.41
N LYS A 223 16.31 -14.92 62.19
CA LYS A 223 15.94 -14.00 63.30
C LYS A 223 14.74 -14.50 64.09
N ARG A 224 13.79 -15.19 63.48
CA ARG A 224 12.66 -15.82 64.16
C ARG A 224 13.14 -16.95 65.11
N GLU A 225 14.04 -17.78 64.64
CA GLU A 225 14.66 -18.83 65.47
C GLU A 225 15.37 -18.26 66.69
N MET A 226 15.97 -17.06 66.56
CA MET A 226 16.56 -16.29 67.65
C MET A 226 15.54 -15.50 68.52
N GLY A 227 14.24 -15.55 68.17
CA GLY A 227 13.18 -14.87 68.89
C GLY A 227 13.15 -13.34 68.73
N THR A 228 13.82 -12.79 67.71
CA THR A 228 14.00 -11.33 67.53
C THR A 228 12.95 -10.68 66.60
N ILE A 229 12.13 -11.46 65.86
CA ILE A 229 11.04 -10.95 65.03
C ILE A 229 9.76 -11.79 65.20
N SER A 230 8.61 -11.20 64.82
CA SER A 230 7.33 -11.85 64.97
C SER A 230 7.09 -12.86 63.83
N GLU A 231 6.18 -13.83 64.06
CA GLU A 231 5.75 -14.77 63.04
C GLU A 231 5.04 -14.06 61.88
N ASN A 232 4.29 -13.01 62.17
CA ASN A 232 3.60 -12.18 61.20
C ASN A 232 4.59 -11.53 60.20
N ASP A 233 5.76 -11.06 60.68
CA ASP A 233 6.78 -10.48 59.83
C ASP A 233 7.39 -11.53 58.87
N VAL A 234 7.59 -12.75 59.36
CA VAL A 234 8.08 -13.87 58.51
C VAL A 234 7.04 -14.25 57.44
N LEU A 235 5.74 -14.30 57.81
CA LEU A 235 4.65 -14.57 56.85
C LEU A 235 4.53 -13.46 55.79
N GLN A 236 4.70 -12.19 56.22
CA GLN A 236 4.70 -11.07 55.26
C GLN A 236 5.86 -11.18 54.27
N LEU A 237 7.07 -11.46 54.72
CA LEU A 237 8.22 -11.64 53.81
C LEU A 237 8.09 -12.89 52.91
N LYS A 238 7.41 -13.93 53.39
CA LYS A 238 7.06 -15.07 52.53
C LYS A 238 6.09 -14.68 51.45
N LEU A 239 5.09 -13.83 51.76
CA LEU A 239 4.15 -13.30 50.77
C LEU A 239 4.87 -12.42 49.76
N ASP A 240 5.87 -11.62 50.20
CA ASP A 240 6.66 -10.79 49.30
C ASP A 240 7.49 -11.63 48.31
N VAL A 241 8.05 -12.80 48.75
CA VAL A 241 8.71 -13.76 47.87
C VAL A 241 7.72 -14.30 46.81
N LEU A 242 6.51 -14.70 47.21
CA LEU A 242 5.50 -15.21 46.27
C LEU A 242 5.07 -14.15 45.26
N ASN A 243 4.90 -12.91 45.72
CA ASN A 243 4.55 -11.78 44.84
C ASN A 243 5.69 -11.47 43.86
N ALA A 244 6.95 -11.48 44.32
CA ALA A 244 8.13 -11.30 43.46
C ALA A 244 8.28 -12.43 42.43
N HIS A 245 7.99 -13.67 42.79
CA HIS A 245 8.00 -14.81 41.89
C HIS A 245 6.91 -14.68 40.82
N SER A 246 5.69 -14.26 41.23
CA SER A 246 4.60 -14.00 40.25
C SER A 246 5.00 -12.90 39.25
N ALA A 247 5.57 -11.78 39.78
CA ALA A 247 6.03 -10.68 38.93
C ALA A 247 7.14 -11.10 37.94
N LEU A 248 8.02 -12.00 38.32
CA LEU A 248 9.04 -12.57 37.43
C LEU A 248 8.38 -13.40 36.32
N THR A 249 7.45 -14.28 36.67
CA THR A 249 6.72 -15.14 35.71
C THR A 249 5.97 -14.29 34.70
N ASP A 250 5.28 -13.23 35.15
CA ASP A 250 4.55 -12.31 34.29
C ASP A 250 5.49 -11.54 33.35
N SER A 251 6.65 -11.09 33.87
CA SER A 251 7.67 -10.40 33.08
C SER A 251 8.30 -11.29 32.01
N GLU A 252 8.59 -12.56 32.34
CA GLU A 252 9.10 -13.54 31.38
C GLU A 252 8.08 -13.86 30.30
N SER A 253 6.81 -14.02 30.64
CA SER A 253 5.72 -14.21 29.67
C SER A 253 5.57 -13.00 28.76
N ASN A 254 5.64 -11.78 29.28
CA ASN A 254 5.61 -10.56 28.47
C ASN A 254 6.82 -10.48 27.51
N ARG A 255 8.04 -10.79 27.99
CA ARG A 255 9.23 -10.83 27.12
C ARG A 255 9.06 -11.84 25.99
N GLN A 256 8.55 -13.04 26.27
CA GLN A 256 8.27 -14.03 25.25
C GLN A 256 7.24 -13.54 24.22
N ALA A 257 6.18 -12.85 24.64
CA ALA A 257 5.19 -12.25 23.75
C ALA A 257 5.82 -11.17 22.84
N ARG A 258 6.68 -10.30 23.38
CA ARG A 258 7.40 -9.26 22.59
C ARG A 258 8.40 -9.90 21.62
N GLN A 259 9.10 -10.93 22.06
CA GLN A 259 9.99 -11.75 21.24
C GLN A 259 9.24 -12.35 20.04
N PHE A 260 8.10 -12.98 20.30
CA PHE A 260 7.27 -13.55 19.25
C PHE A 260 6.76 -12.49 18.26
N ALA A 261 6.31 -11.33 18.77
CA ALA A 261 5.82 -10.25 17.93
C ALA A 261 6.91 -9.71 16.97
N LEU A 262 8.13 -9.51 17.46
CA LEU A 262 9.24 -9.05 16.62
C LEU A 262 9.66 -10.12 15.61
N ARG A 263 9.75 -11.38 16.01
CA ARG A 263 10.07 -12.51 15.12
C ARG A 263 9.03 -12.66 14.00
N ALA A 264 7.76 -12.62 14.36
CA ALA A 264 6.66 -12.72 13.40
C ALA A 264 6.66 -11.53 12.41
N PHE A 265 7.02 -10.34 12.87
CA PHE A 265 7.12 -9.16 12.01
C PHE A 265 8.30 -9.22 11.04
N LEU A 266 9.46 -9.74 11.52
CA LEU A 266 10.66 -9.89 10.69
C LEU A 266 10.68 -11.18 9.86
N ASP A 267 9.68 -12.06 10.02
CA ASP A 267 9.60 -13.38 9.38
C ASP A 267 10.86 -14.23 9.64
N VAL A 268 11.29 -14.31 10.91
CA VAL A 268 12.44 -15.08 11.35
C VAL A 268 12.06 -16.12 12.41
N GLU A 269 12.68 -17.31 12.33
CA GLU A 269 12.47 -18.36 13.32
C GLU A 269 13.46 -18.30 14.50
N ALA A 270 14.63 -17.66 14.30
CA ALA A 270 15.67 -17.53 15.32
C ALA A 270 15.23 -16.67 16.52
N GLU A 271 15.75 -16.95 17.71
CA GLU A 271 15.62 -16.02 18.84
C GLU A 271 16.40 -14.75 18.57
N ILE A 272 15.77 -13.59 18.87
CA ILE A 272 16.37 -12.27 18.66
C ILE A 272 16.87 -11.76 20.00
N GLU A 273 18.16 -11.46 20.07
CA GLU A 273 18.79 -10.73 21.18
C GLU A 273 19.04 -9.27 20.70
N PRO A 274 18.22 -8.30 21.13
CA PRO A 274 18.41 -6.93 20.71
C PRO A 274 19.62 -6.31 21.41
N ILE A 275 20.50 -5.68 20.63
CA ILE A 275 21.62 -4.90 21.17
C ILE A 275 21.08 -3.51 21.50
N VAL A 276 21.11 -3.16 22.79
CA VAL A 276 20.69 -1.80 23.25
C VAL A 276 21.62 -0.79 22.61
N PRO A 277 21.08 0.20 21.85
CA PRO A 277 21.93 1.27 21.32
C PRO A 277 22.58 2.02 22.48
N GLU A 278 23.90 1.98 22.57
CA GLU A 278 24.61 2.81 23.55
C GLU A 278 24.42 4.27 23.13
N GLY A 279 23.95 5.11 24.05
CA GLY A 279 23.63 6.52 23.81
C GLY A 279 24.79 7.43 23.37
N GLN A 280 25.98 6.87 23.13
CA GLN A 280 27.16 7.58 22.62
C GLN A 280 27.14 7.80 21.09
N GLY A 281 26.21 7.17 20.38
CA GLY A 281 26.04 7.36 18.92
C GLY A 281 24.95 8.35 18.53
N VAL A 282 24.16 8.82 19.50
CA VAL A 282 23.25 9.95 19.25
C VAL A 282 24.15 11.19 19.33
N GLY A 283 24.68 11.65 18.18
CA GLY A 283 25.33 12.95 18.06
C GLY A 283 24.49 14.02 18.76
N LEU A 284 25.06 15.18 19.04
CA LEU A 284 24.35 16.32 19.63
C LEU A 284 22.89 16.33 19.15
N PRO A 285 21.90 16.48 20.02
CA PRO A 285 20.51 16.38 19.64
C PRO A 285 20.25 17.26 18.40
N LEU A 286 19.87 16.60 17.30
CA LEU A 286 19.58 17.29 16.06
C LEU A 286 18.40 18.24 16.34
N HIS A 287 18.60 19.53 16.15
CA HIS A 287 17.51 20.49 16.21
C HIS A 287 17.04 20.79 14.79
N LEU A 288 15.77 20.54 14.52
CA LEU A 288 15.20 20.71 13.19
C LEU A 288 14.37 22.00 13.14
N ASP A 289 14.57 22.77 12.06
CA ASP A 289 13.76 23.94 11.79
C ASP A 289 12.46 23.55 11.06
N TYR A 290 11.35 24.13 11.48
CA TYR A 290 10.03 23.88 10.87
C TYR A 290 9.99 24.18 9.38
N GLU A 291 10.57 25.31 8.94
CA GLU A 291 10.54 25.73 7.53
C GLU A 291 11.35 24.77 6.65
N GLU A 292 12.47 24.26 7.16
CA GLU A 292 13.27 23.25 6.48
C GLU A 292 12.47 21.95 6.28
N VAL A 293 11.88 21.41 7.36
CA VAL A 293 11.05 20.20 7.31
C VAL A 293 9.85 20.38 6.38
N LEU A 294 9.17 21.54 6.46
CA LEU A 294 8.04 21.86 5.59
C LEU A 294 8.43 21.93 4.13
N SER A 295 9.59 22.52 3.81
CA SER A 295 10.08 22.65 2.43
C SER A 295 10.33 21.28 1.79
N HIS A 296 11.01 20.38 2.49
CA HIS A 296 11.24 19.01 2.02
C HIS A 296 9.94 18.21 1.91
N ALA A 297 9.04 18.34 2.90
CA ALA A 297 7.74 17.67 2.86
C ALA A 297 6.88 18.11 1.66
N LEU A 298 6.85 19.39 1.33
CA LEU A 298 6.09 19.89 0.18
C LEU A 298 6.70 19.46 -1.17
N GLN A 299 8.01 19.26 -1.24
CA GLN A 299 8.71 18.83 -2.46
C GLN A 299 8.60 17.33 -2.70
N ASN A 300 8.80 16.52 -1.69
CA ASN A 300 9.03 15.08 -1.80
C ASN A 300 7.78 14.24 -1.53
N ASN A 301 6.91 14.68 -0.61
CA ASN A 301 5.74 13.92 -0.20
C ASN A 301 4.67 13.85 -1.29
N ALA A 302 3.91 12.77 -1.29
CA ALA A 302 2.76 12.58 -2.16
C ALA A 302 1.71 13.70 -2.03
N PHE A 303 1.69 14.43 -0.91
CA PHE A 303 0.65 15.39 -0.54
C PHE A 303 0.40 16.44 -1.64
N ALA A 304 1.44 17.15 -2.09
CA ALA A 304 1.29 18.19 -3.12
C ALA A 304 0.77 17.62 -4.46
N THR A 305 1.23 16.42 -4.83
CA THR A 305 0.78 15.70 -6.04
C THR A 305 -0.67 15.26 -5.92
N THR A 306 -1.07 14.73 -4.75
CA THR A 306 -2.45 14.33 -4.43
C THR A 306 -3.40 15.53 -4.50
N MET A 307 -3.02 16.67 -3.90
CA MET A 307 -3.79 17.90 -3.96
C MET A 307 -4.06 18.36 -5.40
N ARG A 308 -3.00 18.37 -6.22
CA ARG A 308 -3.08 18.75 -7.64
C ARG A 308 -3.96 17.77 -8.43
N ARG A 309 -3.81 16.45 -8.19
CA ARG A 309 -4.64 15.43 -8.85
C ARG A 309 -6.11 15.59 -8.50
N ARG A 310 -6.45 15.70 -7.22
CA ARG A 310 -7.86 15.89 -6.76
C ARG A 310 -8.49 17.16 -7.32
N GLN A 311 -7.73 18.26 -7.40
CA GLN A 311 -8.20 19.48 -8.04
C GLN A 311 -8.49 19.25 -9.53
N MET A 312 -7.59 18.56 -10.26
CA MET A 312 -7.80 18.25 -11.68
C MET A 312 -8.99 17.31 -11.91
N GLU A 313 -9.23 16.33 -11.05
CA GLU A 313 -10.37 15.41 -11.12
C GLU A 313 -11.69 16.15 -10.89
N ALA A 314 -11.72 17.10 -9.97
CA ALA A 314 -12.88 17.96 -9.75
C ALA A 314 -13.16 18.87 -10.96
N ASP A 315 -12.13 19.48 -11.53
CA ASP A 315 -12.25 20.31 -12.74
C ASP A 315 -12.68 19.48 -13.96
N TYR A 316 -12.16 18.25 -14.10
CA TYR A 316 -12.59 17.28 -15.10
C TYR A 316 -14.10 16.97 -14.98
N SER A 317 -14.58 16.72 -13.76
CA SER A 317 -15.99 16.41 -13.50
C SER A 317 -16.91 17.57 -13.93
N VAL A 318 -16.50 18.81 -13.67
CA VAL A 318 -17.23 20.00 -14.13
C VAL A 318 -17.18 20.13 -15.65
N ALA A 319 -16.02 19.91 -16.27
CA ALA A 319 -15.86 19.94 -17.72
C ALA A 319 -16.72 18.86 -18.41
N ALA A 320 -16.77 17.63 -17.84
CA ALA A 320 -17.63 16.55 -18.31
C ALA A 320 -19.12 16.92 -18.23
N ALA A 321 -19.57 17.44 -17.10
CA ALA A 321 -20.96 17.86 -16.93
C ALA A 321 -21.37 19.00 -17.89
N LYS A 322 -20.43 19.90 -18.22
CA LYS A 322 -20.65 20.96 -19.24
C LYS A 322 -20.72 20.40 -20.65
N ALA A 323 -19.81 19.46 -21.00
CA ALA A 323 -19.75 18.88 -22.34
C ALA A 323 -20.96 17.97 -22.66
N ASN A 324 -21.52 17.30 -21.65
CA ASN A 324 -22.70 16.43 -21.83
C ASN A 324 -23.99 17.17 -22.24
N ARG A 325 -23.97 18.50 -22.37
CA ARG A 325 -25.13 19.26 -22.87
C ARG A 325 -25.38 19.05 -24.35
N ARG A 326 -24.34 18.81 -25.13
CA ARG A 326 -24.41 18.62 -26.59
C ARG A 326 -23.37 17.55 -26.95
N SER A 327 -23.79 16.52 -27.64
CA SER A 327 -22.86 15.55 -28.22
C SER A 327 -23.06 15.53 -29.72
N ILE A 328 -22.01 15.82 -30.47
CA ILE A 328 -21.96 15.65 -31.91
C ILE A 328 -20.81 14.69 -32.18
N ASN A 329 -21.13 13.59 -32.83
CA ASN A 329 -20.16 12.60 -33.24
C ASN A 329 -20.12 12.52 -34.75
N LEU A 330 -18.95 12.71 -35.31
CA LEU A 330 -18.66 12.41 -36.71
C LEU A 330 -18.23 10.96 -36.80
N TYR A 331 -18.91 10.22 -37.65
CA TYR A 331 -18.53 8.87 -38.06
C TYR A 331 -18.27 8.88 -39.56
N ALA A 332 -17.11 8.47 -40.00
CA ALA A 332 -16.76 8.32 -41.40
C ALA A 332 -16.12 6.96 -41.58
N GLN A 333 -16.59 6.20 -42.56
CA GLN A 333 -16.02 4.92 -42.96
C GLN A 333 -15.85 4.91 -44.48
N MET A 334 -14.68 4.49 -44.91
CA MET A 334 -14.38 4.23 -46.32
C MET A 334 -13.64 2.91 -46.47
N GLY A 335 -13.95 2.19 -47.53
CA GLY A 335 -13.34 0.88 -47.76
C GLY A 335 -13.91 0.18 -48.98
N TYR A 336 -13.68 -1.10 -49.02
CA TYR A 336 -14.16 -1.97 -50.05
C TYR A 336 -14.87 -3.17 -49.47
N THR A 337 -15.93 -3.63 -50.15
CA THR A 337 -16.66 -4.85 -49.80
C THR A 337 -16.91 -5.67 -51.07
N GLY A 338 -16.84 -6.98 -50.96
CA GLY A 338 -17.13 -7.89 -52.09
C GLY A 338 -17.98 -9.07 -51.63
N MET A 339 -18.81 -9.59 -52.49
CA MET A 339 -19.66 -10.75 -52.20
C MET A 339 -19.64 -11.71 -53.37
N ALA A 340 -19.49 -13.01 -53.07
CA ALA A 340 -19.55 -14.07 -54.09
C ALA A 340 -19.87 -15.43 -53.44
N ASP A 341 -20.26 -16.40 -54.26
CA ASP A 341 -20.51 -17.78 -53.84
C ASP A 341 -19.21 -18.56 -53.54
N LYS A 342 -18.07 -18.03 -53.96
CA LYS A 342 -16.74 -18.61 -53.74
C LYS A 342 -15.81 -17.58 -53.07
N LEU A 343 -14.96 -18.06 -52.17
CA LEU A 343 -14.02 -17.20 -51.41
C LEU A 343 -13.18 -16.29 -52.32
N GLY A 344 -12.58 -16.81 -53.39
CA GLY A 344 -11.75 -16.02 -54.32
C GLY A 344 -12.53 -14.97 -55.11
N GLY A 345 -13.83 -15.16 -55.34
CA GLY A 345 -14.69 -14.18 -55.99
C GLY A 345 -15.00 -12.98 -55.10
N ALA A 346 -15.17 -13.20 -53.80
CA ALA A 346 -15.45 -12.14 -52.86
C ALA A 346 -14.32 -11.09 -52.72
N TYR A 347 -13.13 -11.37 -53.28
CA TYR A 347 -11.99 -10.44 -53.30
C TYR A 347 -11.69 -9.86 -54.69
N ARG A 348 -12.48 -10.20 -55.73
CA ARG A 348 -12.24 -9.75 -57.13
C ARG A 348 -13.17 -8.60 -57.53
N ASP A 349 -14.47 -8.76 -57.30
CA ASP A 349 -15.47 -7.75 -57.70
C ASP A 349 -15.82 -6.89 -56.47
N LEU A 350 -14.90 -5.99 -56.13
CA LEU A 350 -15.04 -5.13 -54.97
C LEU A 350 -15.88 -3.90 -55.28
N LEU A 351 -16.86 -3.64 -54.42
CA LEU A 351 -17.65 -2.42 -54.40
C LEU A 351 -17.05 -1.43 -53.42
N SER A 352 -16.94 -0.17 -53.81
CA SER A 352 -16.56 0.89 -52.86
C SER A 352 -17.64 1.05 -51.78
N LYS A 353 -17.22 1.09 -50.55
CA LYS A 353 -18.06 1.34 -49.37
C LYS A 353 -17.70 2.70 -48.79
N GLU A 354 -18.59 3.65 -48.92
CA GLU A 354 -18.40 4.99 -48.38
C GLU A 354 -19.59 5.34 -47.48
N VAL A 355 -19.32 5.57 -46.22
CA VAL A 355 -20.34 5.94 -45.26
C VAL A 355 -19.84 7.18 -44.50
N ILE A 356 -20.55 8.27 -44.61
CA ILE A 356 -20.31 9.48 -43.86
C ILE A 356 -21.58 9.79 -43.06
N GLN A 357 -21.45 9.75 -41.72
CA GLN A 357 -22.59 10.02 -40.83
C GLN A 357 -22.20 11.08 -39.81
N VAL A 358 -23.02 12.08 -39.70
CA VAL A 358 -22.91 13.08 -38.64
C VAL A 358 -24.09 12.87 -37.70
N GLY A 359 -23.81 12.24 -36.56
CA GLY A 359 -24.80 12.06 -35.50
C GLY A 359 -24.77 13.22 -34.52
N PHE A 360 -25.90 13.80 -34.23
CA PHE A 360 -26.05 14.75 -33.14
C PHE A 360 -27.15 14.32 -32.19
N SER A 361 -26.88 14.49 -30.90
CA SER A 361 -27.85 14.25 -29.83
C SER A 361 -27.96 15.51 -28.96
N VAL A 362 -29.10 16.16 -29.07
CA VAL A 362 -29.41 17.34 -28.26
C VAL A 362 -30.72 17.08 -27.52
N PRO A 363 -30.76 17.09 -26.20
CA PRO A 363 -31.99 16.93 -25.47
C PRO A 363 -32.83 18.20 -25.66
N ILE A 364 -34.02 18.03 -26.17
CA ILE A 364 -34.97 19.11 -26.37
C ILE A 364 -35.63 19.53 -25.04
N LEU A 365 -36.00 18.51 -24.24
CA LEU A 365 -36.63 18.71 -22.93
C LEU A 365 -36.05 17.69 -21.95
N ASP A 366 -35.35 18.15 -20.94
CA ASP A 366 -34.74 17.33 -19.89
C ASP A 366 -35.16 17.77 -18.46
N TRP A 367 -36.16 18.63 -18.38
CA TRP A 367 -36.69 19.14 -17.11
C TRP A 367 -35.63 19.73 -16.19
N GLY A 368 -34.54 20.21 -16.74
CA GLY A 368 -33.41 20.76 -15.99
C GLY A 368 -32.41 19.75 -15.46
N LYS A 369 -32.51 18.46 -15.79
CA LYS A 369 -31.59 17.37 -15.36
C LYS A 369 -30.11 17.73 -15.58
N ARG A 370 -29.75 18.15 -16.78
CA ARG A 370 -28.35 18.52 -17.13
C ARG A 370 -27.88 19.79 -16.43
N LYS A 371 -28.79 20.77 -16.25
CA LYS A 371 -28.51 21.97 -15.44
C LYS A 371 -28.21 21.55 -13.98
N GLY A 372 -29.02 20.64 -13.42
CA GLY A 372 -28.82 20.08 -12.08
C GLY A 372 -27.52 19.35 -11.97
N GLN A 373 -27.21 18.43 -12.90
CA GLN A 373 -25.93 17.68 -12.92
C GLN A 373 -24.70 18.61 -12.98
N ARG A 374 -24.77 19.67 -13.80
CA ARG A 374 -23.70 20.66 -13.83
C ARG A 374 -23.56 21.40 -12.49
N LYS A 375 -24.67 21.79 -11.86
CA LYS A 375 -24.65 22.45 -10.55
C LYS A 375 -24.11 21.56 -9.47
N VAL A 376 -24.47 20.26 -9.48
CA VAL A 376 -23.87 19.26 -8.58
C VAL A 376 -22.36 19.17 -8.79
N ALA A 377 -21.88 19.10 -10.03
CA ALA A 377 -20.44 19.04 -10.30
C ALA A 377 -19.70 20.33 -9.87
N GLU A 378 -20.31 21.51 -10.08
CA GLU A 378 -19.77 22.80 -9.63
C GLU A 378 -19.70 22.86 -8.09
N SER A 379 -20.76 22.46 -7.37
CA SER A 379 -20.77 22.40 -5.91
C SER A 379 -19.78 21.38 -5.36
N ASN A 380 -19.67 20.19 -5.98
CA ASN A 380 -18.67 19.20 -5.59
C ASN A 380 -17.24 19.74 -5.76
N ARG A 381 -16.96 20.50 -6.82
CA ARG A 381 -15.66 21.16 -6.99
C ARG A 381 -15.39 22.16 -5.87
N GLU A 382 -16.39 22.97 -5.48
CA GLU A 382 -16.26 23.91 -4.36
C GLU A 382 -16.01 23.20 -3.04
N ILE A 383 -16.69 22.05 -2.79
CA ILE A 383 -16.45 21.21 -1.62
C ILE A 383 -15.01 20.68 -1.65
N VAL A 384 -14.56 20.12 -2.78
CA VAL A 384 -13.17 19.65 -2.92
C VAL A 384 -12.19 20.78 -2.66
N GLN A 385 -12.39 21.97 -3.21
CA GLN A 385 -11.51 23.11 -2.98
C GLN A 385 -11.47 23.55 -1.51
N GLY A 386 -12.61 23.50 -0.81
CA GLY A 386 -12.68 23.70 0.63
C GLY A 386 -11.88 22.68 1.42
N GLN A 387 -12.09 21.38 1.11
CA GLN A 387 -11.35 20.28 1.73
C GLN A 387 -9.84 20.37 1.47
N LEU A 388 -9.42 20.71 0.25
CA LEU A 388 -8.01 20.87 -0.09
C LEU A 388 -7.35 22.01 0.69
N ARG A 389 -8.04 23.14 0.89
CA ARG A 389 -7.54 24.23 1.74
C ARG A 389 -7.38 23.79 3.20
N GLN A 390 -8.39 23.10 3.73
CA GLN A 390 -8.34 22.57 5.09
C GLN A 390 -7.17 21.57 5.24
N GLN A 391 -7.06 20.60 4.35
CA GLN A 391 -5.97 19.60 4.37
C GLN A 391 -4.58 20.25 4.26
N ALA A 392 -4.45 21.33 3.50
CA ALA A 392 -3.17 22.06 3.44
C ALA A 392 -2.81 22.74 4.77
N GLN A 393 -3.79 23.25 5.50
CA GLN A 393 -3.58 23.80 6.85
C GLN A 393 -3.25 22.70 7.86
N GLU A 394 -4.01 21.59 7.85
CA GLU A 394 -3.79 20.44 8.71
C GLU A 394 -2.40 19.83 8.47
N PHE A 395 -1.96 19.71 7.23
CA PHE A 395 -0.64 19.21 6.89
C PHE A 395 0.49 20.08 7.46
N ARG A 396 0.38 21.41 7.33
CA ARG A 396 1.34 22.35 7.91
C ARG A 396 1.34 22.29 9.44
N GLN A 397 0.16 22.24 10.04
CA GLN A 397 0.02 22.12 11.50
C GLN A 397 0.61 20.80 12.00
N ASN A 398 0.39 19.70 11.30
CA ASN A 398 0.94 18.40 11.67
C ASN A 398 2.47 18.40 11.62
N ILE A 399 3.07 18.98 10.57
CA ILE A 399 4.53 19.12 10.46
C ILE A 399 5.07 19.97 11.64
N PHE A 400 4.42 21.09 11.93
CA PHE A 400 4.83 21.93 13.08
C PHE A 400 4.82 21.14 14.38
N ILE A 401 3.71 20.46 14.68
CA ILE A 401 3.57 19.66 15.89
C ILE A 401 4.65 18.57 15.97
N LEU A 402 4.89 17.86 14.88
CA LEU A 402 5.88 16.78 14.83
C LEU A 402 7.32 17.29 14.98
N THR A 403 7.63 18.44 14.39
CA THR A 403 8.97 19.06 14.53
C THR A 403 9.20 19.48 15.97
N GLU A 404 8.22 20.12 16.61
CA GLU A 404 8.30 20.50 18.02
C GLU A 404 8.36 19.27 18.95
N GLN A 405 7.59 18.23 18.67
CA GLN A 405 7.66 16.98 19.43
C GLN A 405 9.04 16.33 19.33
N PHE A 406 9.64 16.30 18.15
CA PHE A 406 10.99 15.77 17.96
C PHE A 406 12.05 16.60 18.71
N ASN A 407 12.01 17.92 18.59
CA ASN A 407 12.94 18.81 19.28
C ASN A 407 12.84 18.68 20.81
N ASN A 408 11.61 18.61 21.34
CA ASN A 408 11.37 18.34 22.75
C ASN A 408 11.87 16.95 23.16
N GLN A 409 11.67 15.94 22.33
CA GLN A 409 12.10 14.57 22.62
C GLN A 409 13.62 14.44 22.66
N ALA A 410 14.34 15.16 21.81
CA ALA A 410 15.80 15.22 21.84
C ALA A 410 16.31 15.76 23.19
N GLU A 411 15.68 16.79 23.73
CA GLU A 411 16.02 17.33 25.05
C GLU A 411 15.62 16.39 26.20
N GLN A 412 14.45 15.74 26.12
CA GLN A 412 14.03 14.72 27.09
C GLN A 412 15.00 13.53 27.12
N LEU A 413 15.50 13.09 25.97
CA LEU A 413 16.51 12.05 25.91
C LEU A 413 17.82 12.49 26.58
N ARG A 414 18.29 13.72 26.33
CA ARG A 414 19.48 14.27 26.99
C ARG A 414 19.35 14.27 28.51
N ILE A 415 18.20 14.75 29.02
CA ILE A 415 17.89 14.77 30.46
C ILE A 415 17.85 13.35 31.04
N ALA A 416 17.22 12.40 30.32
CA ALA A 416 17.12 11.02 30.76
C ALA A 416 18.49 10.31 30.81
N CYS A 417 19.39 10.58 29.87
CA CYS A 417 20.77 10.07 29.87
C CYS A 417 21.57 10.61 31.08
N GLU A 418 21.41 11.90 31.41
CA GLU A 418 22.05 12.50 32.58
C GLU A 418 21.49 11.93 33.88
N ALA A 419 20.16 11.78 33.95
CA ALA A 419 19.48 11.19 35.11
C ALA A 419 19.92 9.73 35.37
N ASP A 420 20.03 8.90 34.31
CA ASP A 420 20.54 7.53 34.43
C ASP A 420 21.99 7.51 34.95
N THR A 421 22.84 8.40 34.43
CA THR A 421 24.23 8.51 34.88
C THR A 421 24.33 8.90 36.37
N ILE A 422 23.49 9.86 36.80
CA ILE A 422 23.45 10.30 38.21
C ILE A 422 22.89 9.19 39.10
N ALA A 423 21.81 8.53 38.70
CA ALA A 423 21.20 7.45 39.46
C ALA A 423 22.17 6.26 39.60
N GLN A 424 22.93 5.91 38.57
CA GLN A 424 23.96 4.87 38.63
C GLN A 424 25.10 5.24 39.57
N LYS A 425 25.58 6.50 39.55
CA LYS A 425 26.59 7.00 40.50
C LYS A 425 26.06 6.94 41.94
N ARG A 426 24.83 7.43 42.18
CA ARG A 426 24.20 7.38 43.51
C ARG A 426 24.11 5.95 44.03
N TYR A 427 23.67 5.01 43.18
CA TYR A 427 23.62 3.58 43.52
C TYR A 427 25.00 3.03 43.92
N ASN A 428 26.03 3.27 43.10
CA ASN A 428 27.39 2.80 43.39
C ASN A 428 27.92 3.41 44.69
N THR A 429 27.75 4.70 44.92
CA THR A 429 28.15 5.37 46.19
C THR A 429 27.42 4.78 47.39
N ASN A 430 26.11 4.51 47.26
CA ASN A 430 25.34 3.91 48.34
C ASN A 430 25.82 2.49 48.68
N ILE A 431 26.18 1.68 47.67
CA ILE A 431 26.79 0.36 47.89
C ILE A 431 28.11 0.48 48.68
N GLU A 432 29.01 1.40 48.34
CA GLU A 432 30.27 1.61 49.01
C GLU A 432 30.05 2.12 50.45
N THR A 433 29.14 3.06 50.63
CA THR A 433 28.80 3.64 51.97
C THR A 433 28.12 2.62 52.89
N PHE A 434 27.32 1.71 52.30
CA PHE A 434 26.70 0.62 53.05
C PHE A 434 27.74 -0.39 53.59
N LYS A 435 28.77 -0.72 52.78
CA LYS A 435 29.83 -1.62 53.16
C LYS A 435 30.57 -1.15 54.44
N ILE A 436 30.65 0.16 54.64
CA ILE A 436 31.24 0.78 55.82
C ILE A 436 30.22 1.06 56.96
N GLY A 437 28.95 0.66 56.77
CA GLY A 437 27.91 0.73 57.78
C GLY A 437 27.29 2.10 58.02
N SER A 438 27.46 3.07 57.08
CA SER A 438 27.02 4.46 57.28
C SER A 438 25.61 4.76 56.74
N ILE A 439 24.98 3.84 56.03
CA ILE A 439 23.60 4.00 55.51
C ILE A 439 22.78 2.72 55.73
N SER A 440 21.45 2.86 55.66
CA SER A 440 20.50 1.78 55.90
C SER A 440 20.27 0.93 54.60
N MET A 441 19.68 -0.25 54.79
CA MET A 441 19.22 -1.10 53.69
C MET A 441 18.09 -0.43 52.87
N LEU A 442 17.30 0.43 53.55
CA LEU A 442 16.24 1.21 52.91
C LEU A 442 16.81 2.18 51.85
N ASP A 443 17.93 2.86 52.20
CA ASP A 443 18.61 3.78 51.29
C ASP A 443 19.16 3.10 50.06
N ILE A 444 19.68 1.85 50.19
CA ILE A 444 20.11 1.02 49.04
C ILE A 444 18.91 0.62 48.19
N SER A 445 17.81 0.19 48.82
CA SER A 445 16.60 -0.21 48.08
C SER A 445 16.04 0.97 47.26
N ASP A 446 16.01 2.16 47.87
CA ASP A 446 15.56 3.38 47.19
C ASP A 446 16.50 3.76 46.03
N ALA A 447 17.82 3.71 46.25
CA ALA A 447 18.78 3.98 45.18
C ALA A 447 18.74 2.94 44.06
N THR A 448 18.43 1.66 44.36
CA THR A 448 18.27 0.62 43.36
C THR A 448 17.04 0.89 42.49
N ARG A 449 15.90 1.20 43.13
CA ARG A 449 14.66 1.53 42.42
C ARG A 449 14.85 2.76 41.52
N ALA A 450 15.44 3.83 42.06
CA ALA A 450 15.70 5.05 41.28
C ALA A 450 16.62 4.80 40.09
N LYS A 451 17.65 3.94 40.22
CA LYS A 451 18.53 3.51 39.10
C LYS A 451 17.76 2.74 38.04
N ASP A 452 16.92 1.78 38.46
CA ASP A 452 16.16 0.95 37.52
C ASP A 452 15.11 1.78 36.76
N GLU A 453 14.41 2.69 37.45
CA GLU A 453 13.46 3.64 36.84
C GLU A 453 14.16 4.60 35.87
N ALA A 454 15.33 5.15 36.23
CA ALA A 454 16.09 6.04 35.34
C ALA A 454 16.56 5.32 34.07
N ARG A 455 17.03 4.07 34.21
CA ARG A 455 17.46 3.24 33.06
C ARG A 455 16.28 2.92 32.11
N GLN A 456 15.15 2.51 32.68
CA GLN A 456 13.94 2.26 31.84
C GLN A 456 13.46 3.55 31.18
N ASN A 457 13.47 4.67 31.87
CA ASN A 457 13.11 5.96 31.31
C ASN A 457 14.05 6.34 30.14
N ARG A 458 15.38 6.20 30.29
CA ARG A 458 16.35 6.47 29.24
C ARG A 458 16.05 5.63 27.98
N ILE A 459 15.78 4.33 28.13
CA ILE A 459 15.45 3.45 27.02
C ILE A 459 14.13 3.89 26.35
N SER A 460 13.13 4.28 27.13
CA SER A 460 11.86 4.77 26.62
C SER A 460 12.02 6.09 25.85
N GLN A 461 12.83 7.04 26.38
CA GLN A 461 13.10 8.30 25.68
C GLN A 461 13.89 8.07 24.39
N LEU A 462 14.82 7.12 24.37
CA LEU A 462 15.55 6.73 23.17
C LEU A 462 14.61 6.10 22.10
N HIS A 463 13.66 5.26 22.54
CA HIS A 463 12.62 4.75 21.66
C HIS A 463 11.82 5.88 20.98
N TYR A 464 11.29 6.83 21.78
CA TYR A 464 10.51 7.94 21.24
C TYR A 464 11.35 8.86 20.34
N TYR A 465 12.64 9.07 20.65
CA TYR A 465 13.53 9.84 19.78
C TYR A 465 13.61 9.24 18.37
N TRP A 466 13.93 7.95 18.25
CA TRP A 466 13.98 7.26 16.96
C TRP A 466 12.62 7.19 16.29
N TYR A 467 11.55 6.99 17.04
CA TYR A 467 10.19 6.96 16.51
C TYR A 467 9.80 8.30 15.87
N TYR A 468 9.99 9.42 16.55
CA TYR A 468 9.69 10.75 15.99
C TYR A 468 10.64 11.14 14.86
N TYR A 469 11.89 10.75 14.91
CA TYR A 469 12.84 10.95 13.82
C TYR A 469 12.36 10.27 12.54
N TYR A 470 12.01 8.98 12.59
CA TYR A 470 11.49 8.26 11.44
C TYR A 470 10.10 8.75 11.01
N GLN A 471 9.29 9.27 11.92
CA GLN A 471 8.03 9.90 11.57
C GLN A 471 8.23 11.19 10.76
N LEU A 472 9.20 12.03 11.11
CA LEU A 472 9.59 13.19 10.32
C LEU A 472 10.17 12.79 8.96
N ARG A 473 11.02 11.75 8.91
CA ARG A 473 11.53 11.18 7.66
C ARG A 473 10.40 10.71 6.75
N SER A 474 9.39 10.05 7.29
CA SER A 474 8.25 9.55 6.50
C SER A 474 7.40 10.67 5.88
N ILE A 475 7.32 11.82 6.53
CA ILE A 475 6.59 12.99 6.04
C ILE A 475 7.45 13.83 5.09
N ALA A 476 8.71 14.09 5.45
CA ALA A 476 9.62 14.91 4.65
C ALA A 476 10.22 14.15 3.46
N LEU A 477 10.29 12.82 3.53
CA LEU A 477 11.05 11.95 2.63
C LEU A 477 12.49 12.43 2.45
N TRP A 478 13.06 12.89 3.55
CA TRP A 478 14.41 13.43 3.66
C TRP A 478 15.12 12.84 4.89
N ASP A 479 16.37 12.44 4.72
CA ASP A 479 17.24 11.97 5.80
C ASP A 479 18.01 13.15 6.38
N PHE A 480 17.58 13.64 7.55
CA PHE A 480 18.16 14.82 8.20
C PHE A 480 19.58 14.59 8.76
N GLU A 481 19.96 13.33 9.02
CA GLU A 481 21.34 13.00 9.44
C GLU A 481 22.30 12.97 8.25
N LYS A 482 21.86 12.44 7.10
CA LYS A 482 22.68 12.28 5.91
C LYS A 482 22.58 13.48 4.95
N GLY A 483 21.60 14.35 5.13
CA GLY A 483 21.33 15.49 4.28
C GLY A 483 20.99 15.12 2.83
N CYS A 484 20.21 14.06 2.62
CA CYS A 484 19.85 13.60 1.29
C CYS A 484 18.37 13.13 1.19
N ASP A 485 17.83 13.17 -0.03
CA ASP A 485 16.50 12.65 -0.33
C ASP A 485 16.42 11.14 -0.08
N ILE A 486 15.30 10.69 0.47
CA ILE A 486 14.98 9.27 0.57
C ILE A 486 14.48 8.82 -0.80
N THR A 487 15.30 8.05 -1.49
CA THR A 487 15.01 7.55 -2.84
C THR A 487 15.10 6.03 -2.89
N ALA A 488 14.33 5.42 -3.78
CA ALA A 488 14.44 4.00 -4.10
C ALA A 488 14.57 3.81 -5.62
N ASP A 489 15.32 2.80 -6.05
CA ASP A 489 15.37 2.41 -7.46
C ASP A 489 14.09 1.65 -7.83
N ILE A 490 13.03 2.43 -8.04
CA ILE A 490 11.68 1.91 -8.32
C ILE A 490 11.66 1.05 -9.57
N GLU A 491 12.44 1.40 -10.61
CA GLU A 491 12.47 0.60 -11.83
C GLU A 491 13.04 -0.79 -11.60
N LYS A 492 14.06 -0.90 -10.76
CA LYS A 492 14.66 -2.18 -10.39
C LYS A 492 13.69 -3.00 -9.53
N LEU A 493 13.08 -2.38 -8.52
CA LEU A 493 12.13 -3.04 -7.60
C LEU A 493 10.91 -3.63 -8.32
N VAL A 494 10.37 -2.90 -9.30
CA VAL A 494 9.15 -3.32 -10.02
C VAL A 494 9.45 -4.37 -11.10
N LYS A 495 10.66 -4.39 -11.68
CA LYS A 495 11.06 -5.36 -12.71
C LYS A 495 11.57 -6.69 -12.13
N THR A 496 11.88 -6.72 -10.83
CA THR A 496 12.24 -7.97 -10.14
C THR A 496 10.97 -8.84 -9.97
N PRO A 497 11.00 -10.11 -10.42
CA PRO A 497 9.86 -11.02 -10.43
C PRO A 497 9.30 -11.29 -9.04
#